data_037559e170acdfddbc7b3aad4225b639
#
_entry.id   037559e170acdfddbc7b3aad4225b639
#
_cell.length_a   1.000
_cell.length_b   1.000
_cell.length_c   1.000
_cell.angle_alpha   90.00
_cell.angle_beta   90.00
_cell.angle_gamma   90.00
#
_symmetry.space_group_name_H-M   'P 1'
#
loop_
_entity.id
_entity.type
_entity.pdbx_description
1 polymer ?
#
loop_
_entity_poly.entity_id
_entity_poly.type
_entity_poly.pdbx_seq_one_letter_code
_entity_poly.pdbx_strand_id
1 'polypeptide(L)'
;AVVEYFEHIADIEKTKEFEDKISEYSQDKTEEKLKEVQILSKQILYKASVYVHNKLKEFAEQTFLTNPELFNDPKAKNNIDYLHSTLIFTLHKKYEFGYLLQSFGVGDCPIAVMNIDKTETTLLNWLDVGEHGGGTRFITQPDIFINEERPVSTRFNLKIIEDFSYLFLMTDGIYDAKFVVEANLEKHEKWIEFLGDLGGENDDGNKIEFSKDNSEIANQLSKWMDFWSAGNHDDRTLAIVF
;
A
#
# COMPACT_ATOMS: atom_id res chain seq x y z
N ALA A 1 6.90 -4.56 -11.62
CA ALA A 1 6.94 -3.14 -12.01
C ALA A 1 7.42 -2.21 -10.89
N VAL A 2 6.81 -2.23 -9.65
CA VAL A 2 7.26 -1.33 -8.55
C VAL A 2 8.73 -1.63 -8.17
N VAL A 3 9.05 -2.86 -7.83
CA VAL A 3 10.43 -3.28 -7.48
C VAL A 3 11.39 -2.97 -8.63
N GLU A 4 11.04 -3.34 -9.85
CA GLU A 4 11.82 -3.06 -11.06
C GLU A 4 12.12 -1.56 -11.22
N TYR A 5 11.13 -0.69 -10.95
CA TYR A 5 11.33 0.75 -11.01
C TYR A 5 12.42 1.22 -10.04
N PHE A 6 12.33 0.83 -8.77
CA PHE A 6 13.28 1.29 -7.75
C PHE A 6 14.67 0.65 -7.87
N GLU A 7 14.77 -0.55 -8.40
CA GLU A 7 16.07 -1.23 -8.57
C GLU A 7 16.80 -0.81 -9.86
N HIS A 8 16.08 -0.47 -10.94
CA HIS A 8 16.70 -0.36 -12.26
C HIS A 8 16.34 0.90 -13.05
N ILE A 9 15.24 1.59 -12.73
CA ILE A 9 14.70 2.70 -13.52
C ILE A 9 14.76 4.02 -12.80
N ALA A 10 14.69 4.02 -11.46
CA ALA A 10 14.68 5.24 -10.66
C ALA A 10 15.89 6.13 -10.99
N ASP A 11 15.59 7.42 -11.13
CA ASP A 11 16.57 8.45 -11.43
C ASP A 11 17.60 8.56 -10.29
N ILE A 12 18.84 8.16 -10.57
CA ILE A 12 19.92 8.13 -9.59
C ILE A 12 20.19 9.53 -9.02
N GLU A 13 20.13 10.58 -9.85
CA GLU A 13 20.37 11.95 -9.41
C GLU A 13 19.26 12.43 -8.47
N LYS A 14 18.01 12.11 -8.79
CA LYS A 14 16.86 12.43 -7.92
C LYS A 14 16.86 11.64 -6.62
N THR A 15 17.29 10.39 -6.66
CA THR A 15 17.45 9.58 -5.45
C THR A 15 18.55 10.15 -4.57
N LYS A 16 19.67 10.58 -5.15
CA LYS A 16 20.76 11.25 -4.43
C LYS A 16 20.32 12.58 -3.83
N GLU A 17 19.63 13.42 -4.61
CA GLU A 17 19.07 14.69 -4.13
C GLU A 17 18.14 14.45 -2.92
N PHE A 18 17.31 13.42 -2.97
CA PHE A 18 16.44 13.04 -1.86
C PHE A 18 17.23 12.64 -0.61
N GLU A 19 18.26 11.81 -0.74
CA GLU A 19 19.13 11.42 0.39
C GLU A 19 19.89 12.61 0.97
N ASP A 20 20.37 13.53 0.12
CA ASP A 20 21.04 14.76 0.56
C ASP A 20 20.07 15.62 1.39
N LYS A 21 18.80 15.79 0.96
CA LYS A 21 17.79 16.52 1.72
C LYS A 21 17.38 15.85 3.02
N ILE A 22 17.36 14.53 3.07
CA ILE A 22 17.17 13.78 4.31
C ILE A 22 18.34 14.04 5.27
N SER A 23 19.55 14.06 4.77
CA SER A 23 20.75 14.36 5.57
C SER A 23 20.69 15.77 6.16
N GLU A 24 20.31 16.78 5.35
CA GLU A 24 20.09 18.15 5.82
C GLU A 24 19.00 18.23 6.91
N TYR A 25 17.88 17.52 6.71
CA TYR A 25 16.80 17.43 7.71
C TYR A 25 17.27 16.72 9.00
N SER A 26 18.08 15.68 8.88
CA SER A 26 18.62 14.97 10.05
C SER A 26 19.45 15.87 10.96
N GLN A 27 20.22 16.80 10.36
CA GLN A 27 21.08 17.74 11.10
C GLN A 27 20.26 18.87 11.74
N ASP A 28 19.16 19.27 11.13
CA ASP A 28 18.34 20.40 11.59
C ASP A 28 16.88 20.15 11.17
N LYS A 29 16.08 19.61 12.12
CA LYS A 29 14.70 19.13 11.93
C LYS A 29 13.69 20.28 11.82
N THR A 30 13.87 21.17 10.83
CA THR A 30 12.94 22.26 10.57
C THR A 30 11.78 21.80 9.68
N GLU A 31 10.65 22.47 9.82
CA GLU A 31 9.47 22.22 8.98
C GLU A 31 9.74 22.51 7.49
N GLU A 32 10.59 23.49 7.19
CA GLU A 32 10.98 23.84 5.84
C GLU A 32 11.75 22.69 5.16
N LYS A 33 12.76 22.15 5.84
CA LYS A 33 13.52 21.00 5.33
C LYS A 33 12.64 19.75 5.17
N LEU A 34 11.72 19.52 6.10
CA LEU A 34 10.76 18.43 5.97
C LEU A 34 9.88 18.59 4.72
N LYS A 35 9.43 19.81 4.40
CA LYS A 35 8.67 20.09 3.18
C LYS A 35 9.47 19.79 1.92
N GLU A 36 10.76 20.12 1.88
CA GLU A 36 11.63 19.76 0.74
C GLU A 36 11.72 18.24 0.55
N VAL A 37 11.94 17.49 1.63
CA VAL A 37 11.93 16.02 1.60
C VAL A 37 10.58 15.49 1.10
N GLN A 38 9.46 16.04 1.58
CA GLN A 38 8.12 15.65 1.14
C GLN A 38 7.88 15.89 -0.36
N ILE A 39 8.36 17.02 -0.89
CA ILE A 39 8.22 17.36 -2.31
C ILE A 39 8.98 16.33 -3.17
N LEU A 40 10.23 16.05 -2.84
CA LEU A 40 11.06 15.08 -3.57
C LEU A 40 10.48 13.66 -3.46
N SER A 41 10.03 13.27 -2.26
CA SER A 41 9.33 11.99 -2.06
C SER A 41 8.14 11.86 -3.03
N LYS A 42 7.26 12.86 -3.08
CA LYS A 42 6.11 12.86 -3.99
C LYS A 42 6.50 12.75 -5.46
N GLN A 43 7.57 13.43 -5.87
CA GLN A 43 8.08 13.35 -7.25
C GLN A 43 8.56 11.94 -7.60
N ILE A 44 9.28 11.28 -6.68
CA ILE A 44 9.80 9.91 -6.87
C ILE A 44 8.62 8.93 -6.96
N LEU A 45 7.69 8.99 -6.00
CA LEU A 45 6.52 8.10 -5.96
C LEU A 45 5.58 8.31 -7.16
N TYR A 46 5.43 9.56 -7.62
CA TYR A 46 4.67 9.87 -8.84
C TYR A 46 5.28 9.18 -10.06
N LYS A 47 6.59 9.31 -10.26
CA LYS A 47 7.28 8.65 -11.39
C LYS A 47 7.11 7.13 -11.32
N ALA A 48 7.20 6.54 -10.12
CA ALA A 48 6.98 5.10 -9.92
C ALA A 48 5.55 4.70 -10.29
N SER A 49 4.54 5.45 -9.84
CA SER A 49 3.12 5.14 -10.14
C SER A 49 2.80 5.26 -11.63
N VAL A 50 3.32 6.28 -12.32
CA VAL A 50 3.20 6.43 -13.78
C VAL A 50 3.91 5.28 -14.51
N TYR A 51 5.07 4.87 -14.04
CA TYR A 51 5.78 3.71 -14.62
C TYR A 51 4.93 2.43 -14.54
N VAL A 52 4.32 2.16 -13.38
CA VAL A 52 3.45 0.99 -13.20
C VAL A 52 2.25 1.07 -14.16
N HIS A 53 1.59 2.22 -14.25
CA HIS A 53 0.47 2.42 -15.18
C HIS A 53 0.88 2.13 -16.63
N ASN A 54 2.01 2.67 -17.07
CA ASN A 54 2.50 2.46 -18.44
C ASN A 54 2.87 0.99 -18.70
N LYS A 55 3.46 0.30 -17.71
CA LYS A 55 3.76 -1.14 -17.82
C LYS A 55 2.51 -2.00 -17.94
N LEU A 56 1.46 -1.68 -17.19
CA LEU A 56 0.16 -2.36 -17.33
C LEU A 56 -0.46 -2.11 -18.71
N LYS A 57 -0.35 -0.88 -19.23
CA LYS A 57 -0.82 -0.55 -20.56
C LYS A 57 -0.06 -1.34 -21.64
N GLU A 58 1.26 -1.35 -21.59
CA GLU A 58 2.10 -2.14 -22.50
C GLU A 58 1.72 -3.63 -22.45
N PHE A 59 1.55 -4.18 -21.26
CA PHE A 59 1.16 -5.58 -21.07
C PHE A 59 -0.23 -5.88 -21.66
N ALA A 60 -1.21 -4.99 -21.43
CA ALA A 60 -2.56 -5.14 -21.99
C ALA A 60 -2.54 -5.15 -23.53
N GLU A 61 -1.78 -4.23 -24.15
CA GLU A 61 -1.65 -4.18 -25.61
C GLU A 61 -0.97 -5.44 -26.18
N GLN A 62 0.09 -5.92 -25.53
CA GLN A 62 0.76 -7.16 -25.94
C GLN A 62 -0.15 -8.38 -25.79
N THR A 63 -0.91 -8.45 -24.69
CA THR A 63 -1.85 -9.54 -24.46
C THR A 63 -2.98 -9.52 -25.49
N PHE A 64 -3.51 -8.34 -25.82
CA PHE A 64 -4.52 -8.18 -26.87
C PHE A 64 -4.03 -8.70 -28.23
N LEU A 65 -2.78 -8.42 -28.61
CA LEU A 65 -2.20 -8.87 -29.86
C LEU A 65 -2.08 -10.40 -29.95
N THR A 66 -1.87 -11.06 -28.82
CA THR A 66 -1.67 -12.52 -28.76
C THR A 66 -2.94 -13.31 -28.43
N ASN A 67 -3.88 -12.69 -27.73
CA ASN A 67 -5.10 -13.34 -27.22
C ASN A 67 -6.30 -12.37 -27.32
N PRO A 68 -6.69 -11.92 -28.52
CA PRO A 68 -7.74 -10.92 -28.67
C PRO A 68 -9.12 -11.40 -28.17
N GLU A 69 -9.33 -12.69 -28.06
CA GLU A 69 -10.58 -13.30 -27.57
C GLU A 69 -10.83 -13.02 -26.08
N LEU A 70 -9.81 -12.66 -25.31
CA LEU A 70 -9.93 -12.27 -23.90
C LEU A 70 -10.51 -10.86 -23.73
N PHE A 71 -10.50 -10.04 -24.78
CA PHE A 71 -10.87 -8.63 -24.75
C PHE A 71 -12.24 -8.41 -25.41
N ASN A 72 -13.29 -8.95 -24.82
CA ASN A 72 -14.65 -8.97 -25.37
C ASN A 72 -15.71 -8.27 -24.49
N ASP A 73 -15.32 -7.59 -23.40
CA ASP A 73 -16.27 -6.84 -22.58
C ASP A 73 -16.68 -5.53 -23.27
N PRO A 74 -17.96 -5.35 -23.61
CA PRO A 74 -18.44 -4.13 -24.27
C PRO A 74 -18.35 -2.87 -23.39
N LYS A 75 -18.10 -3.00 -22.09
CA LYS A 75 -17.91 -1.86 -21.16
C LYS A 75 -16.49 -1.34 -21.16
N ALA A 76 -15.50 -2.15 -21.53
CA ALA A 76 -14.10 -1.74 -21.61
C ALA A 76 -13.91 -0.80 -22.81
N LYS A 77 -13.29 0.36 -22.58
CA LYS A 77 -13.01 1.36 -23.62
C LYS A 77 -11.61 1.18 -24.22
N ASN A 78 -10.71 0.63 -23.43
CA ASN A 78 -9.31 0.40 -23.78
C ASN A 78 -8.86 -0.97 -23.31
N ASN A 79 -7.80 -1.52 -23.89
CA ASN A 79 -7.28 -2.82 -23.47
C ASN A 79 -6.83 -2.85 -21.99
N ILE A 80 -6.29 -1.76 -21.48
CA ILE A 80 -5.88 -1.66 -20.08
C ILE A 80 -7.05 -1.78 -19.08
N ASP A 81 -8.29 -1.53 -19.50
CA ASP A 81 -9.47 -1.63 -18.63
C ASP A 81 -9.75 -3.08 -18.20
N TYR A 82 -9.21 -4.07 -18.92
CA TYR A 82 -9.26 -5.49 -18.52
C TYR A 82 -8.30 -5.85 -17.39
N LEU A 83 -7.38 -4.96 -17.05
CA LEU A 83 -6.38 -5.15 -16.01
C LEU A 83 -6.62 -4.25 -14.79
N HIS A 84 -7.90 -3.90 -14.55
CA HIS A 84 -8.25 -3.09 -13.38
C HIS A 84 -7.67 -3.70 -12.11
N SER A 85 -6.85 -2.92 -11.41
CA SER A 85 -6.18 -3.34 -10.19
C SER A 85 -5.99 -2.16 -9.27
N THR A 86 -6.22 -2.38 -7.99
CA THR A 86 -5.73 -1.51 -6.92
C THR A 86 -4.21 -1.60 -6.82
N LEU A 87 -3.57 -0.61 -6.23
CA LEU A 87 -2.13 -0.63 -5.98
C LEU A 87 -1.81 0.09 -4.69
N ILE A 88 -1.16 -0.63 -3.78
CA ILE A 88 -0.51 -0.04 -2.62
C ILE A 88 0.95 -0.46 -2.58
N PHE A 89 1.82 0.44 -2.15
CA PHE A 89 3.20 0.10 -1.79
C PHE A 89 3.76 1.07 -0.77
N THR A 90 4.75 0.62 -0.02
CA THR A 90 5.50 1.43 0.95
C THR A 90 6.99 1.16 0.81
N LEU A 91 7.75 2.25 0.77
CA LEU A 91 9.20 2.22 0.95
C LEU A 91 9.48 2.61 2.39
N HIS A 92 10.34 1.87 3.06
CA HIS A 92 10.79 2.22 4.39
C HIS A 92 12.30 2.15 4.50
N LYS A 93 12.87 3.11 5.23
CA LYS A 93 14.32 3.15 5.49
C LYS A 93 14.56 3.69 6.89
N LYS A 94 15.47 3.02 7.61
CA LYS A 94 15.93 3.47 8.92
C LYS A 94 17.08 4.46 8.77
N TYR A 95 16.94 5.58 9.46
CA TYR A 95 17.96 6.62 9.64
C TYR A 95 18.28 6.77 11.13
N GLU A 96 19.25 7.63 11.48
CA GLU A 96 19.59 7.89 12.89
C GLU A 96 18.44 8.50 13.69
N PHE A 97 17.56 9.26 13.02
CA PHE A 97 16.40 9.90 13.62
C PHE A 97 15.13 9.05 13.67
N GLY A 98 15.17 7.81 13.19
CA GLY A 98 14.01 6.92 13.10
C GLY A 98 13.78 6.39 11.69
N TYR A 99 12.58 5.89 11.43
CA TYR A 99 12.17 5.41 10.12
C TYR A 99 11.47 6.50 9.32
N LEU A 100 11.79 6.52 8.04
CA LEU A 100 11.06 7.27 7.03
C LEU A 100 10.23 6.28 6.21
N LEU A 101 8.92 6.48 6.21
CA LEU A 101 7.95 5.67 5.48
C LEU A 101 7.37 6.52 4.34
N GLN A 102 7.49 6.03 3.10
CA GLN A 102 6.91 6.65 1.93
C GLN A 102 5.86 5.69 1.37
N SER A 103 4.61 6.12 1.26
CA SER A 103 3.52 5.28 0.78
C SER A 103 2.79 5.89 -0.40
N PHE A 104 2.24 5.02 -1.22
CA PHE A 104 1.32 5.33 -2.30
C PHE A 104 0.15 4.35 -2.24
N GLY A 105 -1.07 4.88 -2.46
CA GLY A 105 -2.27 4.07 -2.52
C GLY A 105 -3.26 4.55 -3.58
N VAL A 106 -3.78 3.58 -4.33
CA VAL A 106 -4.92 3.72 -5.23
C VAL A 106 -5.81 2.50 -5.02
N GLY A 107 -7.10 2.74 -4.76
CA GLY A 107 -8.05 1.70 -4.40
C GLY A 107 -8.38 1.72 -2.91
N ASP A 108 -8.99 0.66 -2.44
CA ASP A 108 -9.53 0.46 -1.10
C ASP A 108 -8.65 -0.41 -0.19
N CYS A 109 -7.42 -0.64 -0.59
CA CYS A 109 -6.44 -1.41 0.17
C CYS A 109 -5.73 -0.53 1.22
N PRO A 110 -5.80 -0.81 2.53
CA PRO A 110 -5.16 -0.01 3.57
C PRO A 110 -3.66 -0.30 3.72
N ILE A 111 -2.93 0.76 4.06
CA ILE A 111 -1.56 0.71 4.59
C ILE A 111 -1.60 1.32 5.99
N ALA A 112 -1.10 0.62 6.99
CA ALA A 112 -1.08 1.11 8.37
C ALA A 112 0.24 0.81 9.06
N VAL A 113 0.68 1.74 9.92
CA VAL A 113 1.85 1.55 10.77
C VAL A 113 1.44 1.63 12.23
N MET A 114 1.90 0.69 13.03
CA MET A 114 1.74 0.65 14.48
C MET A 114 3.05 1.02 15.15
N ASN A 115 3.02 1.98 16.08
CA ASN A 115 4.22 2.41 16.79
C ASN A 115 4.84 1.27 17.63
N ILE A 116 6.08 1.46 18.08
CA ILE A 116 6.83 0.42 18.78
C ILE A 116 6.14 -0.06 20.06
N ASP A 117 5.50 0.84 20.79
CA ASP A 117 4.82 0.55 22.06
C ASP A 117 3.42 -0.05 21.86
N LYS A 118 2.96 -0.18 20.62
CA LYS A 118 1.63 -0.67 20.24
C LYS A 118 0.49 0.11 20.92
N THR A 119 0.63 1.43 21.01
CA THR A 119 -0.34 2.34 21.62
C THR A 119 -1.07 3.20 20.59
N GLU A 120 -0.55 3.23 19.36
CA GLU A 120 -1.10 3.99 18.25
C GLU A 120 -0.94 3.26 16.92
N THR A 121 -1.97 3.34 16.08
CA THR A 121 -1.91 2.92 14.69
C THR A 121 -2.31 4.07 13.78
N THR A 122 -1.52 4.34 12.75
CA THR A 122 -1.76 5.41 11.78
C THR A 122 -1.94 4.82 10.39
N LEU A 123 -3.03 5.19 9.70
CA LEU A 123 -3.17 4.92 8.27
C LEU A 123 -2.20 5.78 7.46
N LEU A 124 -1.55 5.16 6.47
CA LEU A 124 -0.58 5.81 5.59
C LEU A 124 -1.15 6.12 4.20
N ASN A 125 -2.39 5.80 3.94
CA ASN A 125 -3.07 6.14 2.70
C ASN A 125 -4.56 6.41 2.94
N TRP A 126 -5.17 7.10 1.98
CA TRP A 126 -6.61 7.24 1.88
C TRP A 126 -7.18 6.15 0.98
N LEU A 127 -8.28 5.56 1.41
CA LEU A 127 -8.99 4.53 0.65
C LEU A 127 -9.93 5.18 -0.37
N ASP A 128 -9.99 4.61 -1.56
CA ASP A 128 -10.94 4.98 -2.59
C ASP A 128 -12.22 4.14 -2.43
N VAL A 129 -12.96 4.40 -1.36
CA VAL A 129 -14.31 3.84 -1.17
C VAL A 129 -15.32 4.81 -1.74
N GLY A 130 -16.21 4.35 -2.61
CA GLY A 130 -17.30 5.16 -3.16
C GLY A 130 -18.33 5.52 -2.09
N GLU A 131 -19.17 6.54 -2.34
CA GLU A 131 -20.20 7.04 -1.40
C GLU A 131 -21.12 5.96 -0.82
N HIS A 132 -21.15 4.76 -1.40
CA HIS A 132 -21.96 3.60 -0.96
C HIS A 132 -21.16 2.29 -1.04
N GLY A 133 -19.83 2.33 -0.87
CA GLY A 133 -18.95 1.14 -0.91
C GLY A 133 -18.78 0.52 -2.31
N GLY A 134 -19.08 1.28 -3.39
CA GLY A 134 -19.09 0.73 -4.75
C GLY A 134 -18.24 1.51 -5.79
N GLY A 135 -17.22 2.24 -5.38
CA GLY A 135 -16.50 3.12 -6.29
C GLY A 135 -14.97 3.06 -6.17
N THR A 136 -14.40 1.86 -6.06
CA THR A 136 -12.95 1.66 -6.05
C THR A 136 -12.27 2.25 -7.28
N ARG A 137 -11.14 2.92 -7.08
CA ARG A 137 -10.27 3.42 -8.15
C ARG A 137 -9.16 2.43 -8.44
N PHE A 138 -8.67 2.47 -9.69
CA PHE A 138 -7.65 1.54 -10.16
C PHE A 138 -6.45 2.27 -10.75
N ILE A 139 -5.26 1.72 -10.58
CA ILE A 139 -4.01 2.28 -11.14
C ILE A 139 -4.05 2.32 -12.68
N THR A 140 -4.92 1.55 -13.30
CA THR A 140 -5.16 1.52 -14.75
C THR A 140 -5.96 2.71 -15.28
N GLN A 141 -6.65 3.44 -14.42
CA GLN A 141 -7.48 4.59 -14.80
C GLN A 141 -6.61 5.85 -14.93
N PRO A 142 -6.51 6.47 -16.13
CA PRO A 142 -5.67 7.65 -16.32
C PRO A 142 -6.17 8.89 -15.55
N ASP A 143 -7.43 8.94 -15.18
CA ASP A 143 -8.02 10.04 -14.43
C ASP A 143 -7.47 10.18 -13.01
N ILE A 144 -6.87 9.13 -12.41
CA ILE A 144 -6.19 9.25 -11.12
C ILE A 144 -5.02 10.24 -11.15
N PHE A 145 -4.41 10.47 -12.33
CA PHE A 145 -3.27 11.37 -12.50
C PHE A 145 -3.68 12.81 -12.83
N ILE A 146 -4.91 13.03 -13.31
CA ILE A 146 -5.38 14.33 -13.81
C ILE A 146 -6.63 14.85 -13.08
N ASN A 147 -7.15 14.13 -12.08
CA ASN A 147 -8.35 14.54 -11.35
C ASN A 147 -8.05 15.76 -10.46
N GLU A 148 -8.77 16.85 -10.66
CA GLU A 148 -8.60 18.11 -9.91
C GLU A 148 -9.24 18.06 -8.52
N GLU A 149 -10.34 17.31 -8.34
CA GLU A 149 -11.05 17.16 -7.06
C GLU A 149 -10.23 16.31 -6.09
N ARG A 150 -9.55 15.30 -6.61
CA ARG A 150 -8.65 14.45 -5.85
C ARG A 150 -7.28 14.34 -6.54
N PRO A 151 -6.43 15.36 -6.40
CA PRO A 151 -5.12 15.37 -7.04
C PRO A 151 -4.28 14.15 -6.66
N VAL A 152 -3.51 13.62 -7.62
CA VAL A 152 -2.63 12.47 -7.38
C VAL A 152 -1.65 12.71 -6.21
N SER A 153 -1.30 13.97 -5.95
CA SER A 153 -0.43 14.35 -4.82
C SER A 153 -1.01 14.01 -3.44
N THR A 154 -2.33 13.78 -3.33
CA THR A 154 -2.99 13.36 -2.08
C THR A 154 -2.85 11.86 -1.83
N ARG A 155 -2.40 11.09 -2.82
CA ARG A 155 -2.18 9.65 -2.75
C ARG A 155 -0.78 9.26 -2.26
N PHE A 156 0.11 10.26 -2.12
CA PHE A 156 1.46 10.07 -1.62
C PHE A 156 1.57 10.58 -0.20
N ASN A 157 2.06 9.73 0.69
CA ASN A 157 2.31 10.10 2.06
C ASN A 157 3.79 9.89 2.40
N LEU A 158 4.31 10.73 3.29
CA LEU A 158 5.60 10.58 3.94
C LEU A 158 5.40 10.74 5.43
N LYS A 159 5.69 9.69 6.19
CA LYS A 159 5.64 9.65 7.66
C LYS A 159 7.04 9.41 8.19
N ILE A 160 7.42 10.19 9.19
CA ILE A 160 8.60 9.93 10.01
C ILE A 160 8.10 9.39 11.35
N ILE A 161 8.68 8.29 11.79
CA ILE A 161 8.35 7.63 13.06
C ILE A 161 9.65 7.15 13.72
N GLU A 162 9.75 7.27 15.03
CA GLU A 162 10.97 6.89 15.77
C GLU A 162 11.31 5.40 15.57
N ASP A 163 10.32 4.55 15.80
CA ASP A 163 10.37 3.11 15.52
C ASP A 163 8.94 2.57 15.38
N PHE A 164 8.78 1.36 14.83
CA PHE A 164 7.48 0.72 14.69
C PHE A 164 7.55 -0.76 15.03
N SER A 165 6.44 -1.31 15.52
CA SER A 165 6.29 -2.73 15.78
C SER A 165 5.77 -3.48 14.56
N TYR A 166 4.84 -2.87 13.80
CA TYR A 166 4.26 -3.46 12.61
C TYR A 166 3.97 -2.42 11.54
N LEU A 167 4.22 -2.79 10.28
CA LEU A 167 3.73 -2.11 9.10
C LEU A 167 2.89 -3.10 8.29
N PHE A 168 1.61 -2.79 8.11
CA PHE A 168 0.62 -3.64 7.45
C PHE A 168 0.26 -3.09 6.08
N LEU A 169 0.19 -3.98 5.08
CA LEU A 169 -0.41 -3.73 3.77
C LEU A 169 -1.36 -4.89 3.49
N MET A 170 -2.62 -4.62 3.20
CA MET A 170 -3.61 -5.67 2.97
C MET A 170 -4.62 -5.30 1.88
N THR A 171 -5.23 -6.30 1.27
CA THR A 171 -6.37 -6.14 0.35
C THR A 171 -7.68 -6.07 1.12
N ASP A 172 -8.73 -5.63 0.45
CA ASP A 172 -10.11 -5.56 0.95
C ASP A 172 -10.64 -6.93 1.41
N GLY A 173 -10.25 -8.03 0.77
CA GLY A 173 -10.57 -9.38 1.22
C GLY A 173 -10.10 -9.72 2.65
N ILE A 174 -9.16 -8.95 3.20
CA ILE A 174 -8.76 -9.01 4.62
C ILE A 174 -9.52 -7.98 5.44
N TYR A 175 -9.46 -6.68 5.04
CA TYR A 175 -9.98 -5.63 5.92
C TYR A 175 -11.51 -5.66 6.02
N ASP A 176 -12.24 -5.96 4.96
CA ASP A 176 -13.70 -6.08 4.98
C ASP A 176 -14.17 -7.16 5.95
N ALA A 177 -13.44 -8.28 5.98
CA ALA A 177 -13.76 -9.38 6.88
C ALA A 177 -13.35 -9.09 8.35
N LYS A 178 -12.25 -8.39 8.59
CA LYS A 178 -11.68 -8.22 9.93
C LYS A 178 -12.02 -6.87 10.57
N PHE A 179 -12.21 -5.82 9.79
CA PHE A 179 -12.58 -4.48 10.29
C PHE A 179 -14.03 -4.10 10.02
N VAL A 180 -14.71 -4.81 9.10
CA VAL A 180 -16.14 -4.68 8.77
C VAL A 180 -16.50 -3.37 8.05
N VAL A 181 -15.95 -2.23 8.49
CA VAL A 181 -16.17 -0.91 7.88
C VAL A 181 -14.90 -0.07 7.92
N GLU A 182 -14.69 0.78 6.91
CA GLU A 182 -13.52 1.65 6.77
C GLU A 182 -13.25 2.48 8.04
N ALA A 183 -14.29 3.03 8.68
CA ALA A 183 -14.16 3.81 9.90
C ALA A 183 -13.49 3.06 11.08
N ASN A 184 -13.46 1.73 11.04
CA ASN A 184 -12.75 0.93 12.03
C ASN A 184 -11.25 0.88 11.82
N LEU A 185 -10.76 1.16 10.60
CA LEU A 185 -9.33 1.27 10.32
C LEU A 185 -8.67 2.48 11.02
N GLU A 186 -9.45 3.51 11.37
CA GLU A 186 -8.96 4.66 12.11
C GLU A 186 -8.89 4.41 13.64
N LYS A 187 -9.45 3.30 14.13
CA LYS A 187 -9.53 2.97 15.55
C LYS A 187 -8.40 2.02 15.93
N HIS A 188 -7.51 2.50 16.75
CA HIS A 188 -6.36 1.71 17.23
C HIS A 188 -6.77 0.40 17.89
N GLU A 189 -7.83 0.38 18.69
CA GLU A 189 -8.34 -0.82 19.35
C GLU A 189 -8.70 -1.94 18.35
N LYS A 190 -9.14 -1.60 17.14
CA LYS A 190 -9.43 -2.59 16.09
C LYS A 190 -8.16 -3.25 15.53
N TRP A 191 -7.05 -2.53 15.51
CA TRP A 191 -5.76 -3.10 15.16
C TRP A 191 -5.21 -4.00 16.25
N ILE A 192 -5.51 -3.72 17.52
CA ILE A 192 -5.17 -4.62 18.63
C ILE A 192 -6.01 -5.90 18.55
N GLU A 193 -7.31 -5.82 18.27
CA GLU A 193 -8.17 -6.98 18.00
C GLU A 193 -7.62 -7.80 16.81
N PHE A 194 -7.20 -7.13 15.73
CA PHE A 194 -6.60 -7.76 14.56
C PHE A 194 -5.28 -8.49 14.89
N LEU A 195 -4.43 -7.90 15.74
CA LEU A 195 -3.22 -8.57 16.24
C LEU A 195 -3.55 -9.78 17.11
N GLY A 196 -4.59 -9.72 17.94
CA GLY A 196 -5.09 -10.86 18.69
C GLY A 196 -5.56 -11.98 17.77
N ASP A 197 -6.30 -11.64 16.72
CA ASP A 197 -6.75 -12.58 15.68
C ASP A 197 -5.56 -13.26 14.99
N LEU A 198 -4.53 -12.49 14.57
CA LEU A 198 -3.28 -13.03 14.03
C LEU A 198 -2.52 -13.89 15.03
N GLY A 199 -2.65 -13.59 16.32
CA GLY A 199 -2.05 -14.32 17.43
C GLY A 199 -2.80 -15.62 17.83
N GLY A 200 -3.94 -15.91 17.19
CA GLY A 200 -4.73 -17.12 17.42
C GLY A 200 -6.03 -16.89 18.22
N GLU A 201 -6.38 -15.63 18.53
CA GLU A 201 -7.67 -15.27 19.13
C GLU A 201 -8.76 -15.20 18.03
N ASN A 202 -8.94 -16.32 17.30
CA ASN A 202 -9.87 -16.49 16.20
C ASN A 202 -10.57 -17.87 16.30
N ASP A 203 -11.66 -18.05 15.55
CA ASP A 203 -12.49 -19.25 15.62
C ASP A 203 -11.73 -20.53 15.22
N ASP A 204 -10.76 -20.43 14.32
CA ASP A 204 -9.99 -21.55 13.80
C ASP A 204 -8.74 -21.89 14.66
N GLY A 205 -8.39 -21.02 15.60
CA GLY A 205 -7.18 -21.14 16.43
C GLY A 205 -5.88 -21.07 15.64
N ASN A 206 -5.92 -20.63 14.38
CA ASN A 206 -4.74 -20.42 13.54
C ASN A 206 -3.98 -19.20 14.03
N LYS A 207 -2.68 -19.38 14.33
CA LYS A 207 -1.81 -18.31 14.83
C LYS A 207 -0.57 -18.12 13.98
N ILE A 208 -0.07 -16.91 13.99
CA ILE A 208 1.21 -16.52 13.39
C ILE A 208 2.16 -16.16 14.51
N GLU A 209 3.31 -16.80 14.56
CA GLU A 209 4.39 -16.46 15.47
C GLU A 209 5.35 -15.51 14.78
N PHE A 210 5.25 -14.21 15.10
CA PHE A 210 6.09 -13.15 14.54
C PHE A 210 7.50 -13.19 15.16
N SER A 211 8.35 -14.04 14.59
CA SER A 211 9.76 -14.17 14.96
C SER A 211 10.61 -14.30 13.70
N LYS A 212 11.77 -13.63 13.69
CA LYS A 212 12.72 -13.69 12.57
C LYS A 212 13.28 -15.11 12.37
N ASP A 213 13.27 -15.92 13.41
CA ASP A 213 13.75 -17.31 13.38
C ASP A 213 12.64 -18.31 13.01
N ASN A 214 11.41 -17.84 12.80
CA ASN A 214 10.27 -18.69 12.46
C ASN A 214 10.26 -19.03 10.96
N SER A 215 10.79 -20.19 10.59
CA SER A 215 10.77 -20.69 9.20
C SER A 215 9.37 -21.03 8.67
N GLU A 216 8.38 -21.20 9.55
CA GLU A 216 7.01 -21.59 9.21
C GLU A 216 6.07 -20.38 9.05
N ILE A 217 6.55 -19.17 9.18
CA ILE A 217 5.71 -17.96 9.20
C ILE A 217 4.84 -17.83 7.94
N ALA A 218 5.36 -18.16 6.76
CA ALA A 218 4.60 -18.12 5.51
C ALA A 218 3.46 -19.15 5.49
N ASN A 219 3.71 -20.36 6.01
CA ASN A 219 2.70 -21.41 6.13
C ASN A 219 1.64 -21.05 7.18
N GLN A 220 2.05 -20.45 8.30
CA GLN A 220 1.13 -19.96 9.34
C GLN A 220 0.24 -18.85 8.80
N LEU A 221 0.81 -17.88 8.07
CA LEU A 221 0.05 -16.80 7.43
C LEU A 221 -0.93 -17.36 6.39
N SER A 222 -0.50 -18.28 5.54
CA SER A 222 -1.37 -18.92 4.55
C SER A 222 -2.56 -19.64 5.20
N LYS A 223 -2.31 -20.39 6.28
CA LYS A 223 -3.38 -21.07 7.05
C LYS A 223 -4.33 -20.06 7.72
N TRP A 224 -3.79 -18.98 8.27
CA TRP A 224 -4.61 -17.94 8.89
C TRP A 224 -5.49 -17.26 7.84
N MET A 225 -5.01 -17.00 6.62
CA MET A 225 -5.78 -16.38 5.53
C MET A 225 -6.93 -17.26 5.01
N ASP A 226 -6.97 -18.54 5.34
CA ASP A 226 -8.06 -19.48 4.96
C ASP A 226 -9.29 -19.38 5.90
N PHE A 227 -9.41 -18.30 6.67
CA PHE A 227 -10.57 -18.08 7.55
C PHE A 227 -11.86 -17.96 6.74
N TRP A 228 -12.97 -18.46 7.31
CA TRP A 228 -14.30 -18.28 6.73
C TRP A 228 -14.85 -16.87 7.05
N SER A 229 -15.47 -16.23 6.07
CA SER A 229 -16.14 -14.94 6.25
C SER A 229 -17.44 -14.90 5.47
N ALA A 230 -18.55 -14.63 6.17
CA ALA A 230 -19.88 -14.57 5.57
C ALA A 230 -19.97 -13.40 4.58
N GLY A 231 -20.28 -13.72 3.32
CA GLY A 231 -20.48 -12.71 2.27
C GLY A 231 -19.21 -12.08 1.70
N ASN A 232 -18.02 -12.43 2.23
CA ASN A 232 -16.73 -11.99 1.67
C ASN A 232 -15.95 -13.21 1.19
N HIS A 233 -15.86 -13.39 -0.13
CA HIS A 233 -15.16 -14.47 -0.80
C HIS A 233 -14.05 -13.93 -1.72
N ASP A 234 -13.55 -12.72 -1.44
CA ASP A 234 -12.56 -12.07 -2.23
C ASP A 234 -11.14 -12.58 -1.98
N ASP A 235 -10.25 -12.32 -2.93
CA ASP A 235 -8.83 -12.69 -2.83
C ASP A 235 -8.16 -11.96 -1.66
N ARG A 236 -7.30 -12.67 -0.93
CA ARG A 236 -6.66 -12.16 0.28
C ARG A 236 -5.18 -12.01 0.09
N THR A 237 -4.68 -10.82 0.36
CA THR A 237 -3.25 -10.55 0.42
C THR A 237 -2.92 -9.75 1.67
N LEU A 238 -1.89 -10.19 2.39
CA LEU A 238 -1.38 -9.51 3.58
C LEU A 238 0.14 -9.50 3.56
N ALA A 239 0.72 -8.31 3.65
CA ALA A 239 2.15 -8.13 3.87
C ALA A 239 2.37 -7.44 5.22
N ILE A 240 3.29 -7.97 6.02
CA ILE A 240 3.62 -7.46 7.35
C ILE A 240 5.13 -7.31 7.47
N VAL A 241 5.59 -6.11 7.86
CA VAL A 241 6.97 -5.87 8.32
C VAL A 241 6.93 -5.73 9.83
N PHE A 242 7.83 -6.46 10.55
CA PHE A 242 7.90 -6.52 12.02
C PHE A 242 9.33 -6.67 12.52
#